data_69e5c74f9fa85864520d6843e12ecedc
#
_entry.id   69e5c74f9fa85864520d6843e12ecedc
#
_cell.length_a   1.000
_cell.length_b   1.000
_cell.length_c   1.000
_cell.angle_alpha   90.00
_cell.angle_beta   90.00
_cell.angle_gamma   90.00
#
_symmetry.space_group_name_H-M   'P 1'
#
loop_
_entity.id
_entity.type
_entity.pdbx_description
1 polymer ?
#
loop_
_entity_poly.entity_id
_entity_poly.type
_entity_poly.pdbx_seq_one_letter_code
_entity_poly.pdbx_strand_id
1 'polypeptide(L)'
;ILLIVALGVAFFSGIQASSPDMRYSGDAYYDESSLMDIKVVGTMGLTAEDVSSIESIDGIESAEGAWSTDVMCGEGQKQKVLHIESLNDTVNKLDVQEGRLPEISGEIFLDSTFASTNGYKVGDRVSLRESEDSSLLVTTGYTVVGIGRSPLYISFNRGNTTLGTGEVNGFGYVLPEDFDQEIYTQIYVIVHGAKDLTSYT
;
A
#
# COMPACT_ATOMS: atom_id res chain seq x y z
N ILE A 1 35.22 -34.90 -14.23
CA ILE A 1 34.18 -35.43 -13.33
C ILE A 1 34.10 -34.60 -12.05
N LEU A 2 35.24 -34.39 -11.35
CA LEU A 2 35.31 -33.67 -10.06
C LEU A 2 34.74 -32.22 -10.17
N LEU A 3 35.05 -31.50 -11.25
CA LEU A 3 34.60 -30.13 -11.51
C LEU A 3 33.07 -30.06 -11.73
N ILE A 4 32.51 -31.06 -12.40
CA ILE A 4 31.05 -31.13 -12.63
C ILE A 4 30.31 -31.39 -11.31
N VAL A 5 30.83 -32.29 -10.48
CA VAL A 5 30.26 -32.58 -9.17
C VAL A 5 30.38 -31.34 -8.25
N ALA A 6 31.53 -30.69 -8.22
CA ALA A 6 31.72 -29.47 -7.44
C ALA A 6 30.76 -28.35 -7.86
N LEU A 7 30.56 -28.15 -9.17
CA LEU A 7 29.62 -27.17 -9.71
C LEU A 7 28.19 -27.50 -9.32
N GLY A 8 27.79 -28.79 -9.41
CA GLY A 8 26.45 -29.22 -9.02
C GLY A 8 26.16 -29.01 -7.54
N VAL A 9 27.11 -29.35 -6.67
CA VAL A 9 26.99 -29.14 -5.22
C VAL A 9 26.93 -27.65 -4.89
N ALA A 10 27.79 -26.84 -5.49
CA ALA A 10 27.81 -25.39 -5.27
C ALA A 10 26.48 -24.72 -5.67
N PHE A 11 25.93 -25.11 -6.84
CA PHE A 11 24.66 -24.60 -7.33
C PHE A 11 23.49 -25.02 -6.42
N PHE A 12 23.42 -26.28 -6.03
CA PHE A 12 22.39 -26.80 -5.13
C PHE A 12 22.47 -26.15 -3.74
N SER A 13 23.66 -26.04 -3.16
CA SER A 13 23.86 -25.37 -1.88
C SER A 13 23.48 -23.88 -1.94
N GLY A 14 23.82 -23.18 -3.05
CA GLY A 14 23.43 -21.80 -3.26
C GLY A 14 21.93 -21.58 -3.31
N ILE A 15 21.19 -22.44 -4.02
CA ILE A 15 19.71 -22.40 -4.05
C ILE A 15 19.12 -22.64 -2.67
N GLN A 16 19.63 -23.63 -1.94
CA GLN A 16 19.14 -23.92 -0.58
C GLN A 16 19.39 -22.80 0.41
N ALA A 17 20.53 -22.11 0.32
CA ALA A 17 20.86 -20.98 1.17
C ALA A 17 20.00 -19.73 0.87
N SER A 18 19.57 -19.55 -0.39
CA SER A 18 18.79 -18.37 -0.79
C SER A 18 17.40 -18.29 -0.14
N SER A 19 16.77 -19.44 0.15
CA SER A 19 15.38 -19.45 0.67
C SER A 19 15.27 -18.86 2.08
N PRO A 20 16.10 -19.21 3.06
CA PRO A 20 16.10 -18.56 4.37
C PRO A 20 16.46 -17.09 4.31
N ASP A 21 17.46 -16.71 3.49
CA ASP A 21 17.87 -15.31 3.35
C ASP A 21 16.76 -14.44 2.77
N MET A 22 16.01 -14.94 1.79
CA MET A 22 14.86 -14.24 1.21
C MET A 22 13.72 -14.07 2.23
N ARG A 23 13.45 -15.09 3.05
CA ARG A 23 12.45 -15.00 4.11
C ARG A 23 12.85 -13.97 5.15
N TYR A 24 14.09 -14.03 5.62
CA TYR A 24 14.61 -13.07 6.60
C TYR A 24 14.57 -11.63 6.08
N SER A 25 14.98 -11.41 4.83
CA SER A 25 14.95 -10.08 4.22
C SER A 25 13.53 -9.57 4.01
N GLY A 26 12.60 -10.47 3.63
CA GLY A 26 11.19 -10.12 3.46
C GLY A 26 10.53 -9.74 4.79
N ASP A 27 10.79 -10.52 5.82
CA ASP A 27 10.26 -10.29 7.15
C ASP A 27 10.81 -8.99 7.76
N ALA A 28 12.12 -8.78 7.70
CA ALA A 28 12.73 -7.53 8.15
C ALA A 28 12.14 -6.29 7.42
N TYR A 29 11.84 -6.41 6.12
CA TYR A 29 11.18 -5.34 5.37
C TYR A 29 9.76 -5.06 5.87
N TYR A 30 8.99 -6.12 6.17
CA TYR A 30 7.63 -5.97 6.68
C TYR A 30 7.62 -5.38 8.09
N ASP A 31 8.52 -5.82 8.96
CA ASP A 31 8.66 -5.28 10.31
C ASP A 31 9.06 -3.80 10.31
N GLU A 32 10.04 -3.42 9.48
CA GLU A 32 10.48 -2.03 9.33
C GLU A 32 9.35 -1.14 8.80
N SER A 33 8.56 -1.66 7.86
CA SER A 33 7.41 -0.96 7.27
C SER A 33 6.18 -0.97 8.18
N SER A 34 6.20 -1.66 9.33
CA SER A 34 5.04 -1.89 10.19
C SER A 34 3.83 -2.34 9.38
N LEU A 35 4.04 -3.37 8.50
CA LEU A 35 2.95 -3.90 7.69
C LEU A 35 1.86 -4.45 8.60
N MET A 36 0.62 -4.13 8.30
CA MET A 36 -0.53 -4.69 9.01
C MET A 36 -0.53 -6.22 9.02
N ASP A 37 -0.89 -6.82 10.13
CA ASP A 37 -1.09 -8.29 10.24
C ASP A 37 -2.48 -8.69 9.77
N ILE A 38 -3.49 -7.85 10.06
CA ILE A 38 -4.89 -8.12 9.73
C ILE A 38 -5.52 -6.89 9.07
N LYS A 39 -6.23 -7.12 7.97
CA LYS A 39 -7.09 -6.12 7.32
C LYS A 39 -8.55 -6.47 7.56
N VAL A 40 -9.27 -5.61 8.25
CA VAL A 40 -10.72 -5.73 8.45
C VAL A 40 -11.42 -4.86 7.43
N VAL A 41 -12.40 -5.43 6.72
CA VAL A 41 -13.21 -4.73 5.71
C VAL A 41 -14.67 -4.88 6.03
N GLY A 42 -15.39 -3.77 6.09
CA GLY A 42 -16.82 -3.74 6.35
C GLY A 42 -17.62 -3.40 5.09
N THR A 43 -18.60 -4.21 4.72
CA THR A 43 -19.46 -3.94 3.55
C THR A 43 -20.39 -2.71 3.72
N MET A 44 -20.63 -2.31 4.96
CA MET A 44 -21.42 -1.13 5.31
C MET A 44 -20.56 0.01 5.86
N GLY A 45 -19.22 -0.14 5.75
CA GLY A 45 -18.26 0.75 6.40
C GLY A 45 -17.97 0.35 7.85
N LEU A 46 -16.99 1.01 8.45
CA LEU A 46 -16.48 0.77 9.81
C LEU A 46 -16.41 2.12 10.53
N THR A 47 -16.69 2.12 11.82
CA THR A 47 -16.75 3.33 12.65
C THR A 47 -15.54 3.44 13.57
N ALA A 48 -15.35 4.59 14.21
CA ALA A 48 -14.34 4.77 15.25
C ALA A 48 -14.60 3.87 16.48
N GLU A 49 -15.86 3.49 16.72
CA GLU A 49 -16.23 2.53 17.77
C GLU A 49 -15.74 1.12 17.44
N ASP A 50 -15.78 0.74 16.14
CA ASP A 50 -15.25 -0.54 15.68
C ASP A 50 -13.72 -0.59 15.86
N VAL A 51 -13.01 0.49 15.54
CA VAL A 51 -11.56 0.60 15.79
C VAL A 51 -11.26 0.39 17.28
N SER A 52 -11.95 1.15 18.17
CA SER A 52 -11.77 1.04 19.63
C SER A 52 -12.12 -0.35 20.17
N SER A 53 -13.14 -0.98 19.59
CA SER A 53 -13.54 -2.34 19.95
C SER A 53 -12.46 -3.36 19.60
N ILE A 54 -11.84 -3.23 18.41
CA ILE A 54 -10.74 -4.08 17.98
C ILE A 54 -9.52 -3.86 18.85
N GLU A 55 -9.15 -2.62 19.16
CA GLU A 55 -8.01 -2.30 20.05
C GLU A 55 -8.18 -2.89 21.46
N SER A 56 -9.42 -3.06 21.92
CA SER A 56 -9.71 -3.65 23.23
C SER A 56 -9.51 -5.17 23.30
N ILE A 57 -9.30 -5.83 22.18
CA ILE A 57 -9.09 -7.30 22.12
C ILE A 57 -7.70 -7.64 22.62
N ASP A 58 -7.62 -8.61 23.53
CA ASP A 58 -6.34 -9.10 24.04
C ASP A 58 -5.47 -9.67 22.91
N GLY A 59 -4.21 -9.22 22.83
CA GLY A 59 -3.29 -9.60 21.77
C GLY A 59 -3.20 -8.60 20.61
N ILE A 60 -4.04 -7.57 20.56
CA ILE A 60 -3.91 -6.48 19.57
C ILE A 60 -2.95 -5.41 20.12
N GLU A 61 -2.00 -5.01 19.30
CA GLU A 61 -1.04 -3.93 19.60
C GLU A 61 -1.61 -2.56 19.22
N SER A 62 -2.21 -2.46 18.03
CA SER A 62 -2.87 -1.24 17.54
C SER A 62 -3.87 -1.56 16.44
N ALA A 63 -4.86 -0.67 16.28
CA ALA A 63 -5.78 -0.67 15.15
C ALA A 63 -5.93 0.75 14.61
N GLU A 64 -5.93 0.90 13.29
CA GLU A 64 -6.02 2.20 12.63
C GLU A 64 -7.04 2.15 11.49
N GLY A 65 -8.02 3.07 11.52
CA GLY A 65 -9.02 3.20 10.46
C GLY A 65 -8.40 3.84 9.22
N ALA A 66 -8.82 3.39 8.05
CA ALA A 66 -8.34 3.91 6.78
C ALA A 66 -9.47 4.00 5.75
N TRP A 67 -9.28 4.90 4.79
CA TRP A 67 -10.15 5.04 3.64
C TRP A 67 -9.42 4.62 2.38
N SER A 68 -10.16 4.05 1.45
CA SER A 68 -9.65 3.76 0.11
C SER A 68 -10.75 3.87 -0.94
N THR A 69 -10.36 4.29 -2.14
CA THR A 69 -11.24 4.37 -3.30
C THR A 69 -10.46 4.17 -4.59
N ASP A 70 -11.13 3.64 -5.62
CA ASP A 70 -10.55 3.57 -6.95
C ASP A 70 -10.98 4.79 -7.76
N VAL A 71 -10.03 5.42 -8.42
CA VAL A 71 -10.25 6.63 -9.21
C VAL A 71 -9.61 6.53 -10.58
N MET A 72 -10.16 7.25 -11.55
CA MET A 72 -9.57 7.39 -12.87
C MET A 72 -8.60 8.57 -12.88
N CYS A 73 -7.39 8.33 -13.41
CA CYS A 73 -6.34 9.32 -13.59
C CYS A 73 -6.07 9.52 -15.09
N GLY A 74 -5.89 10.77 -15.51
CA GLY A 74 -5.65 11.11 -16.92
C GLY A 74 -6.92 11.33 -17.74
N GLU A 75 -6.77 11.54 -19.06
CA GLU A 75 -7.87 11.87 -19.97
C GLU A 75 -7.94 10.94 -21.18
N GLY A 76 -9.16 10.71 -21.66
CA GLY A 76 -9.44 9.97 -22.89
C GLY A 76 -8.93 8.53 -22.86
N GLN A 77 -8.29 8.08 -23.95
CA GLN A 77 -7.77 6.70 -24.09
C GLN A 77 -6.54 6.41 -23.22
N LYS A 78 -5.98 7.42 -22.56
CA LYS A 78 -4.83 7.28 -21.65
C LYS A 78 -5.26 7.17 -20.19
N GLN A 79 -6.56 7.07 -19.94
CA GLN A 79 -7.06 6.90 -18.57
C GLN A 79 -6.49 5.63 -17.93
N LYS A 80 -6.07 5.77 -16.69
CA LYS A 80 -5.57 4.72 -15.82
C LYS A 80 -6.36 4.70 -14.53
N VAL A 81 -6.41 3.57 -13.86
CA VAL A 81 -7.03 3.48 -12.54
C VAL A 81 -5.94 3.50 -11.47
N LEU A 82 -6.11 4.39 -10.51
CA LEU A 82 -5.32 4.47 -9.28
C LEU A 82 -6.18 4.01 -8.11
N HIS A 83 -5.62 3.20 -7.24
CA HIS A 83 -6.16 2.94 -5.92
C HIS A 83 -5.64 3.99 -4.95
N ILE A 84 -6.52 4.84 -4.46
CA ILE A 84 -6.17 5.91 -3.52
C ILE A 84 -6.46 5.42 -2.11
N GLU A 85 -5.48 5.55 -1.24
CA GLU A 85 -5.58 5.23 0.18
C GLU A 85 -5.28 6.45 1.04
N SER A 86 -5.87 6.50 2.23
CA SER A 86 -5.46 7.46 3.24
C SER A 86 -4.08 7.11 3.78
N LEU A 87 -3.25 8.14 4.00
CA LEU A 87 -1.99 7.98 4.69
C LEU A 87 -2.25 7.60 6.15
N ASN A 88 -1.61 6.55 6.62
CA ASN A 88 -1.65 6.09 8.00
C ASN A 88 -0.40 6.55 8.76
N ASP A 89 -0.53 6.78 10.06
CA ASP A 89 0.57 7.28 10.89
C ASP A 89 1.51 6.16 11.38
N THR A 90 0.94 5.03 11.76
CA THR A 90 1.68 3.98 12.47
C THR A 90 1.87 2.71 11.66
N VAL A 91 0.92 2.39 10.78
CA VAL A 91 0.90 1.15 9.99
C VAL A 91 1.25 1.40 8.51
N ASN A 92 1.71 0.37 7.82
CA ASN A 92 1.95 0.38 6.37
C ASN A 92 2.85 1.53 5.90
N LYS A 93 3.94 1.80 6.61
CA LYS A 93 4.85 2.92 6.32
C LYS A 93 5.41 2.84 4.92
N LEU A 94 5.36 3.98 4.22
CA LEU A 94 5.80 4.10 2.83
C LEU A 94 7.31 4.26 2.72
N ASP A 95 7.90 3.62 1.72
CA ASP A 95 9.29 3.84 1.30
C ASP A 95 9.36 5.01 0.31
N VAL A 96 9.79 6.17 0.80
CA VAL A 96 9.91 7.40 0.01
C VAL A 96 11.21 7.35 -0.79
N GLN A 97 11.11 7.28 -2.12
CA GLN A 97 12.26 7.30 -3.02
C GLN A 97 12.60 8.69 -3.53
N GLU A 98 11.57 9.52 -3.77
CA GLU A 98 11.71 10.91 -4.21
C GLU A 98 10.71 11.80 -3.47
N GLY A 99 11.12 13.01 -3.11
CA GLY A 99 10.25 13.99 -2.46
C GLY A 99 9.98 13.70 -0.99
N ARG A 100 8.72 13.81 -0.56
CA ARG A 100 8.25 13.62 0.81
C ARG A 100 6.84 13.04 0.86
N LEU A 101 6.35 12.70 2.04
CA LEU A 101 4.94 12.36 2.26
C LEU A 101 4.05 13.62 2.19
N PRO A 102 2.74 13.47 1.88
CA PRO A 102 1.76 14.54 1.97
C PRO A 102 1.71 15.15 3.38
N GLU A 103 1.64 16.48 3.46
CA GLU A 103 1.55 17.25 4.72
C GLU A 103 0.33 18.16 4.76
N ILE A 104 -0.23 18.50 3.60
CA ILE A 104 -1.43 19.33 3.48
C ILE A 104 -2.40 18.71 2.46
N SER A 105 -3.69 19.01 2.63
CA SER A 105 -4.73 18.57 1.69
C SER A 105 -4.42 19.01 0.25
N GLY A 106 -4.71 18.14 -0.71
CA GLY A 106 -4.39 18.33 -2.13
C GLY A 106 -2.97 17.92 -2.53
N GLU A 107 -2.20 17.29 -1.64
CA GLU A 107 -0.94 16.63 -1.95
C GLU A 107 -1.14 15.12 -2.10
N ILE A 108 -0.37 14.50 -3.00
CA ILE A 108 -0.40 13.06 -3.23
C ILE A 108 1.00 12.45 -3.30
N PHE A 109 1.15 11.28 -2.70
CA PHE A 109 2.28 10.40 -2.90
C PHE A 109 1.90 9.33 -3.92
N LEU A 110 2.75 9.07 -4.92
CA LEU A 110 2.47 8.13 -6.02
C LEU A 110 3.36 6.89 -6.01
N ASP A 111 2.80 5.79 -6.49
CA ASP A 111 3.53 4.56 -6.86
C ASP A 111 4.66 4.88 -7.85
N SER A 112 5.88 4.48 -7.52
CA SER A 112 7.08 4.72 -8.34
C SER A 112 7.00 4.06 -9.73
N THR A 113 6.37 2.89 -9.82
CA THR A 113 6.15 2.21 -11.11
C THR A 113 5.13 2.97 -11.97
N PHE A 114 4.04 3.42 -11.37
CA PHE A 114 3.05 4.24 -12.05
C PHE A 114 3.63 5.57 -12.51
N ALA A 115 4.35 6.27 -11.63
CA ALA A 115 4.98 7.55 -11.94
C ALA A 115 5.98 7.44 -13.10
N SER A 116 6.88 6.45 -13.05
CA SER A 116 7.89 6.25 -14.10
C SER A 116 7.27 5.87 -15.44
N THR A 117 6.23 5.01 -15.45
CA THR A 117 5.56 4.55 -16.66
C THR A 117 4.78 5.67 -17.36
N ASN A 118 4.18 6.58 -16.58
CA ASN A 118 3.33 7.65 -17.10
C ASN A 118 4.04 9.01 -17.14
N GLY A 119 5.29 9.09 -16.69
CA GLY A 119 6.13 10.29 -16.78
C GLY A 119 5.86 11.34 -15.69
N TYR A 120 5.20 10.98 -14.58
CA TYR A 120 4.98 11.88 -13.46
C TYR A 120 6.25 12.10 -12.64
N LYS A 121 6.41 13.33 -12.16
CA LYS A 121 7.51 13.77 -11.29
C LYS A 121 6.98 14.55 -10.09
N VAL A 122 7.80 14.66 -9.07
CA VAL A 122 7.52 15.55 -7.94
C VAL A 122 7.32 16.98 -8.45
N GLY A 123 6.21 17.61 -8.04
CA GLY A 123 5.75 18.93 -8.48
C GLY A 123 4.69 18.92 -9.58
N ASP A 124 4.47 17.77 -10.25
CA ASP A 124 3.44 17.67 -11.28
C ASP A 124 2.03 17.66 -10.67
N ARG A 125 1.04 18.03 -11.47
CA ARG A 125 -0.37 17.94 -11.09
C ARG A 125 -1.01 16.69 -11.66
N VAL A 126 -1.77 16.01 -10.83
CA VAL A 126 -2.57 14.84 -11.17
C VAL A 126 -4.05 15.19 -10.99
N SER A 127 -4.85 14.91 -12.02
CA SER A 127 -6.31 15.03 -11.94
C SER A 127 -6.91 13.64 -11.73
N LEU A 128 -7.66 13.51 -10.64
CA LEU A 128 -8.37 12.30 -10.26
C LEU A 128 -9.85 12.50 -10.53
N ARG A 129 -10.50 11.45 -11.03
CA ARG A 129 -11.93 11.44 -11.29
C ARG A 129 -12.54 10.19 -10.68
N GLU A 130 -13.45 10.36 -9.76
CA GLU A 130 -14.27 9.29 -9.22
C GLU A 130 -15.36 8.84 -10.22
N SER A 131 -16.03 7.74 -9.92
CA SER A 131 -17.24 7.33 -10.66
C SER A 131 -18.37 8.33 -10.39
N GLU A 132 -19.37 8.38 -11.29
CA GLU A 132 -20.51 9.32 -11.17
C GLU A 132 -21.32 9.08 -9.88
N ASP A 133 -21.27 7.87 -9.33
CA ASP A 133 -21.99 7.46 -8.13
C ASP A 133 -21.15 7.57 -6.84
N SER A 134 -19.91 8.05 -6.91
CA SER A 134 -18.98 8.14 -5.79
C SER A 134 -18.41 9.56 -5.68
N SER A 135 -18.50 10.13 -4.49
CA SER A 135 -17.84 11.40 -4.14
C SER A 135 -17.22 11.23 -2.76
N LEU A 136 -16.07 10.55 -2.74
CA LEU A 136 -15.33 10.25 -1.51
C LEU A 136 -14.19 11.21 -1.28
N LEU A 137 -13.67 11.86 -2.35
CA LEU A 137 -12.55 12.80 -2.26
C LEU A 137 -13.04 14.25 -2.24
N VAL A 138 -12.47 15.05 -1.35
CA VAL A 138 -12.76 16.50 -1.22
C VAL A 138 -12.32 17.28 -2.45
N THR A 139 -11.25 16.85 -3.13
CA THR A 139 -10.71 17.50 -4.32
C THR A 139 -10.39 16.52 -5.43
N THR A 140 -10.39 17.00 -6.66
CA THR A 140 -10.02 16.21 -7.84
C THR A 140 -8.63 16.50 -8.37
N GLY A 141 -7.97 17.53 -7.86
CA GLY A 141 -6.66 17.99 -8.33
C GLY A 141 -5.61 17.91 -7.23
N TYR A 142 -4.60 17.07 -7.42
CA TYR A 142 -3.53 16.84 -6.46
C TYR A 142 -2.18 17.23 -7.02
N THR A 143 -1.27 17.68 -6.16
CA THR A 143 0.14 17.90 -6.48
C THR A 143 0.97 16.73 -6.00
N VAL A 144 1.76 16.12 -6.87
CA VAL A 144 2.68 15.05 -6.52
C VAL A 144 3.81 15.62 -5.66
N VAL A 145 3.89 15.20 -4.39
CA VAL A 145 4.93 15.64 -3.46
C VAL A 145 5.93 14.56 -3.14
N GLY A 146 5.58 13.30 -3.42
CA GLY A 146 6.47 12.18 -3.23
C GLY A 146 6.16 11.03 -4.17
N ILE A 147 7.17 10.20 -4.39
CA ILE A 147 7.12 9.01 -5.23
C ILE A 147 7.87 7.91 -4.50
N GLY A 148 7.32 6.70 -4.47
CA GLY A 148 7.97 5.58 -3.82
C GLY A 148 7.16 4.29 -3.84
N ARG A 149 7.32 3.48 -2.79
CA ARG A 149 6.74 2.14 -2.67
C ARG A 149 5.90 2.00 -1.42
N SER A 150 4.97 1.07 -1.46
CA SER A 150 4.16 0.67 -0.31
C SER A 150 4.35 -0.82 -0.03
N PRO A 151 4.43 -1.22 1.26
CA PRO A 151 4.51 -2.64 1.64
C PRO A 151 3.26 -3.43 1.24
N LEU A 152 2.14 -2.78 1.03
CA LEU A 152 0.89 -3.41 0.57
C LEU A 152 0.96 -3.88 -0.90
N TYR A 153 1.86 -3.32 -1.70
CA TYR A 153 1.91 -3.51 -3.16
C TYR A 153 3.26 -4.02 -3.65
N ILE A 154 3.68 -5.20 -3.18
CA ILE A 154 4.94 -5.83 -3.60
C ILE A 154 4.80 -6.46 -5.00
N SER A 155 3.62 -6.96 -5.35
CA SER A 155 3.35 -7.54 -6.66
C SER A 155 3.22 -6.46 -7.73
N PHE A 156 3.60 -6.77 -8.96
CA PHE A 156 3.31 -5.92 -10.13
C PHE A 156 1.81 -5.82 -10.42
N ASN A 157 1.03 -6.84 -10.04
CA ASN A 157 -0.43 -6.77 -10.09
C ASN A 157 -0.93 -6.00 -8.87
N ARG A 158 -1.53 -4.83 -9.11
CA ARG A 158 -2.03 -3.91 -8.07
C ARG A 158 -3.46 -4.24 -7.63
N GLY A 159 -4.13 -5.15 -8.31
CA GLY A 159 -5.49 -5.58 -8.01
C GLY A 159 -6.45 -5.37 -9.17
N ASN A 160 -7.71 -5.73 -8.92
CA ASN A 160 -8.82 -5.57 -9.86
C ASN A 160 -9.76 -4.48 -9.38
N THR A 161 -10.44 -3.83 -10.31
CA THR A 161 -11.41 -2.76 -10.08
C THR A 161 -12.62 -2.94 -10.99
N THR A 162 -13.69 -2.23 -10.69
CA THR A 162 -14.86 -2.12 -11.60
C THR A 162 -14.71 -0.96 -12.59
N LEU A 163 -13.67 -0.14 -12.44
CA LEU A 163 -13.43 1.03 -13.28
C LEU A 163 -12.55 0.70 -14.50
N GLY A 164 -12.69 1.49 -15.55
CA GLY A 164 -11.82 1.46 -16.72
C GLY A 164 -11.69 0.10 -17.38
N THR A 165 -10.47 -0.43 -17.43
CA THR A 165 -10.17 -1.75 -18.03
C THR A 165 -10.33 -2.92 -17.06
N GLY A 166 -10.74 -2.66 -15.82
CA GLY A 166 -10.88 -3.68 -14.78
C GLY A 166 -9.60 -3.97 -13.99
N GLU A 167 -8.52 -3.25 -14.26
CA GLU A 167 -7.23 -3.40 -13.58
C GLU A 167 -6.80 -2.11 -12.89
N VAL A 168 -6.28 -2.22 -11.66
CA VAL A 168 -5.61 -1.12 -10.96
C VAL A 168 -4.19 -0.98 -11.53
N ASN A 169 -3.85 0.22 -11.98
CA ASN A 169 -2.57 0.49 -12.64
C ASN A 169 -1.48 1.00 -11.68
N GLY A 170 -1.85 1.49 -10.51
CA GLY A 170 -0.96 2.00 -9.49
C GLY A 170 -1.74 2.42 -8.25
N PHE A 171 -1.02 2.92 -7.26
CA PHE A 171 -1.61 3.44 -6.03
C PHE A 171 -1.19 4.90 -5.79
N GLY A 172 -1.96 5.58 -4.96
CA GLY A 172 -1.62 6.89 -4.42
C GLY A 172 -2.06 7.00 -2.96
N TYR A 173 -1.34 7.80 -2.19
CA TYR A 173 -1.68 8.12 -0.80
C TYR A 173 -1.94 9.60 -0.66
N VAL A 174 -3.04 9.93 -0.01
CA VAL A 174 -3.45 11.30 0.33
C VAL A 174 -3.71 11.39 1.82
N LEU A 175 -3.87 12.58 2.36
CA LEU A 175 -4.19 12.72 3.78
C LEU A 175 -5.60 12.21 4.10
N PRO A 176 -5.85 11.74 5.35
CA PRO A 176 -7.19 11.37 5.80
C PRO A 176 -8.24 12.47 5.58
N GLU A 177 -7.87 13.73 5.76
CA GLU A 177 -8.73 14.90 5.55
C GLU A 177 -9.13 15.16 4.09
N ASP A 178 -8.50 14.49 3.13
CA ASP A 178 -8.90 14.51 1.73
C ASP A 178 -10.08 13.58 1.44
N PHE A 179 -10.52 12.76 2.40
CA PHE A 179 -11.71 11.94 2.31
C PHE A 179 -12.90 12.63 3.00
N ASP A 180 -13.99 12.83 2.26
CA ASP A 180 -15.25 13.40 2.77
C ASP A 180 -16.18 12.29 3.33
N GLN A 181 -15.64 11.51 4.28
CA GLN A 181 -16.33 10.36 4.86
C GLN A 181 -15.98 10.20 6.34
N GLU A 182 -17.00 10.05 7.20
CA GLU A 182 -16.83 9.70 8.62
C GLU A 182 -16.60 8.20 8.85
N ILE A 183 -16.98 7.37 7.85
CA ILE A 183 -16.96 5.91 7.94
C ILE A 183 -15.75 5.38 7.22
N TYR A 184 -14.93 4.57 7.90
CA TYR A 184 -13.76 3.92 7.32
C TYR A 184 -14.15 2.82 6.34
N THR A 185 -13.40 2.65 5.27
CA THR A 185 -13.57 1.53 4.33
C THR A 185 -12.88 0.26 4.85
N GLN A 186 -11.86 0.43 5.71
CA GLN A 186 -11.06 -0.65 6.24
C GLN A 186 -10.40 -0.27 7.58
N ILE A 187 -10.00 -1.27 8.36
CA ILE A 187 -9.18 -1.10 9.56
C ILE A 187 -7.96 -1.99 9.41
N TYR A 188 -6.79 -1.42 9.67
CA TYR A 188 -5.52 -2.12 9.73
C TYR A 188 -5.17 -2.44 11.18
N VAL A 189 -4.75 -3.66 11.44
CA VAL A 189 -4.50 -4.15 12.79
C VAL A 189 -3.08 -4.72 12.87
N ILE A 190 -2.37 -4.39 13.95
CA ILE A 190 -1.09 -5.00 14.33
C ILE A 190 -1.31 -5.86 15.57
N VAL A 191 -0.75 -7.06 15.57
CA VAL A 191 -0.88 -8.05 16.62
C VAL A 191 0.41 -8.13 17.42
N HIS A 192 0.29 -8.19 18.75
CA HIS A 192 1.46 -8.36 19.61
C HIS A 192 2.26 -9.61 19.30
N GLY A 193 3.58 -9.45 19.15
CA GLY A 193 4.51 -10.56 18.92
C GLY A 193 4.52 -11.15 17.51
N ALA A 194 3.77 -10.55 16.57
CA ALA A 194 3.79 -10.97 15.17
C ALA A 194 5.13 -10.66 14.47
N LYS A 195 5.94 -9.77 15.04
CA LYS A 195 7.27 -9.39 14.52
C LYS A 195 8.39 -10.40 14.78
N ASP A 196 8.10 -11.53 15.43
CA ASP A 196 9.12 -12.51 15.83
C ASP A 196 9.17 -13.68 14.83
N LEU A 197 10.20 -13.71 13.97
CA LEU A 197 10.48 -14.81 13.01
C LEU A 197 10.59 -16.19 13.65
N THR A 198 10.90 -16.27 14.96
CA THR A 198 10.99 -17.51 15.71
C THR A 198 9.64 -18.21 15.89
N SER A 199 8.53 -17.55 15.62
CA SER A 199 7.19 -18.13 15.69
C SER A 199 6.82 -19.05 14.52
N TYR A 200 7.68 -19.16 13.49
CA TYR A 200 7.46 -20.02 12.33
C TYR A 200 8.16 -21.40 12.42
N THR A 201 8.61 -21.83 13.60
CA THR A 201 9.20 -23.16 13.82
C THR A 201 8.17 -24.19 14.27
#